data_beb5ab6d2a157cb1794ebdf37c819101
#
_entry.id   beb5ab6d2a157cb1794ebdf37c819101
#
_cell.length_a   1.000
_cell.length_b   1.000
_cell.length_c   1.000
_cell.angle_alpha   90.00
_cell.angle_beta   90.00
_cell.angle_gamma   90.00
#
_symmetry.space_group_name_H-M   'P 1'
#
loop_
_entity.id
_entity.type
_entity.pdbx_description
1 polymer ?
#
loop_
_entity_poly.entity_id
_entity_poly.type
_entity_poly.pdbx_seq_one_letter_code
_entity_poly.pdbx_strand_id
1 'polypeptide(L)'
;DFNRSRKAARPCATMLDEQFPLGLMAAHPDNEPILSYAKGSPERSMLKAELERQLSEVVEIPCIIGGKEVKTGNIVKQVVPHNHGHVLAEVHMAGEKEIEDACKAAVSAQSEWIEMGLEARCEIFERCADLLAGPWRMKSNASTMLNQSKTAFQAEIDAACELIDFWRFNCHYARGFHDQLPVSYTHLTLPT
;
A
#
# COMPACT_ATOMS: atom_id res chain seq x y z
N ASP A 1 -32.38 50.37 -30.92
CA ASP A 1 -31.67 50.41 -29.61
C ASP A 1 -31.59 49.04 -28.97
N PHE A 2 -30.50 48.36 -29.28
CA PHE A 2 -30.23 47.06 -28.74
C PHE A 2 -28.89 47.13 -27.97
N ASN A 3 -28.94 47.63 -26.74
CA ASN A 3 -27.77 47.70 -25.87
C ASN A 3 -27.87 46.59 -24.82
N ARG A 4 -27.43 45.36 -25.20
CA ARG A 4 -27.23 44.27 -24.24
C ARG A 4 -25.79 44.35 -23.70
N SER A 5 -25.66 44.78 -22.45
CA SER A 5 -24.43 44.76 -21.69
C SER A 5 -23.84 43.36 -21.67
N ARG A 6 -22.70 43.15 -22.33
CA ARG A 6 -21.86 41.98 -22.19
C ARG A 6 -21.23 42.03 -20.79
N LYS A 7 -21.75 41.25 -19.82
CA LYS A 7 -20.98 40.90 -18.62
C LYS A 7 -19.78 40.10 -19.10
N ALA A 8 -18.58 40.62 -18.87
CA ALA A 8 -17.34 39.89 -19.11
C ALA A 8 -17.34 38.61 -18.27
N ALA A 9 -17.14 37.46 -18.92
CA ALA A 9 -16.94 36.21 -18.23
C ALA A 9 -15.63 36.31 -17.40
N ARG A 10 -15.71 36.03 -16.09
CA ARG A 10 -14.55 35.96 -15.23
C ARG A 10 -13.64 34.79 -15.70
N PRO A 11 -12.32 34.94 -15.69
CA PRO A 11 -11.44 33.84 -16.05
C PRO A 11 -11.61 32.66 -15.06
N CYS A 12 -11.55 31.43 -15.58
CA CYS A 12 -11.82 30.19 -14.87
C CYS A 12 -10.99 30.00 -13.57
N ALA A 13 -9.79 30.58 -13.52
CA ALA A 13 -8.92 30.54 -12.35
C ALA A 13 -9.49 31.26 -11.12
N THR A 14 -10.22 32.36 -11.29
CA THR A 14 -10.81 33.13 -10.18
C THR A 14 -12.09 32.50 -9.61
N MET A 15 -12.73 31.57 -10.34
CA MET A 15 -13.91 30.87 -9.82
C MET A 15 -13.53 29.68 -8.90
N LEU A 16 -12.33 29.11 -9.05
CA LEU A 16 -11.86 28.00 -8.21
C LEU A 16 -11.41 28.47 -6.82
N ASP A 17 -10.86 29.68 -6.72
CA ASP A 17 -10.38 30.24 -5.44
C ASP A 17 -11.50 30.68 -4.48
N GLU A 18 -12.69 31.00 -4.99
CA GLU A 18 -13.83 31.42 -4.14
C GLU A 18 -14.69 30.24 -3.64
N GLN A 19 -14.63 29.07 -4.27
CA GLN A 19 -15.48 27.91 -3.92
C GLN A 19 -14.81 26.86 -3.03
N PHE A 20 -13.49 26.88 -2.95
CA PHE A 20 -12.75 25.91 -2.13
C PHE A 20 -11.61 26.63 -1.39
N PRO A 21 -11.80 26.98 -0.13
CA PRO A 21 -10.68 27.46 0.68
C PRO A 21 -9.63 26.33 0.76
N LEU A 22 -8.46 26.59 0.19
CA LEU A 22 -7.25 25.72 0.25
C LEU A 22 -6.80 25.37 1.69
N GLY A 23 -7.61 25.70 2.69
CA GLY A 23 -7.32 25.60 4.12
C GLY A 23 -7.73 24.31 4.82
N LEU A 24 -8.34 23.35 4.12
CA LEU A 24 -8.83 22.10 4.74
C LEU A 24 -8.11 20.82 4.25
N MET A 25 -7.08 20.94 3.42
CA MET A 25 -6.22 19.79 3.17
C MET A 25 -5.48 19.44 4.47
N ALA A 26 -5.67 18.22 4.96
CA ALA A 26 -4.81 17.66 6.01
C ALA A 26 -3.35 17.91 5.62
N ALA A 27 -2.48 18.21 6.61
CA ALA A 27 -1.07 18.47 6.35
C ALA A 27 -0.50 17.39 5.41
N HIS A 28 0.25 17.84 4.41
CA HIS A 28 0.90 16.92 3.46
C HIS A 28 1.80 15.95 4.23
N PRO A 29 1.69 14.64 4.03
CA PRO A 29 2.54 13.71 4.74
C PRO A 29 4.01 13.90 4.36
N ASP A 30 4.91 13.71 5.32
CA ASP A 30 6.34 13.66 5.09
C ASP A 30 6.75 12.26 4.63
N ASN A 31 7.81 12.18 3.81
CA ASN A 31 8.39 10.91 3.43
C ASN A 31 8.98 10.17 4.65
N GLU A 32 8.87 8.84 4.64
CA GLU A 32 9.44 8.01 5.68
C GLU A 32 10.98 8.14 5.71
N PRO A 33 11.58 8.39 6.87
CA PRO A 33 13.03 8.50 6.98
C PRO A 33 13.75 7.21 6.59
N ILE A 34 14.75 7.31 5.70
CA ILE A 34 15.58 6.19 5.26
C ILE A 34 16.63 5.90 6.33
N LEU A 35 16.65 4.68 6.87
CA LEU A 35 17.65 4.24 7.84
C LEU A 35 18.97 3.90 7.13
N SER A 36 20.08 4.26 7.75
CA SER A 36 21.40 4.15 7.12
C SER A 36 22.05 2.78 7.23
N TYR A 37 21.66 1.99 8.24
CA TYR A 37 22.31 0.72 8.60
C TYR A 37 23.84 0.86 8.78
N ALA A 38 24.28 2.00 9.28
CA ALA A 38 25.68 2.32 9.50
C ALA A 38 26.32 1.32 10.48
N LYS A 39 27.66 1.19 10.42
CA LYS A 39 28.40 0.32 11.33
C LYS A 39 28.16 0.75 12.79
N GLY A 40 27.65 -0.19 13.60
CA GLY A 40 27.36 0.06 15.02
C GLY A 40 25.97 0.64 15.31
N SER A 41 25.15 0.91 14.29
CA SER A 41 23.78 1.40 14.51
C SER A 41 22.85 0.31 15.05
N PRO A 42 21.79 0.69 15.80
CA PRO A 42 20.82 -0.24 16.34
C PRO A 42 20.06 -0.97 15.24
N GLU A 43 19.61 -0.26 14.19
CA GLU A 43 18.85 -0.79 13.06
C GLU A 43 19.65 -1.87 12.32
N ARG A 44 20.99 -1.70 12.20
CA ARG A 44 21.84 -2.72 11.59
C ARG A 44 21.89 -3.99 12.43
N SER A 45 21.93 -3.87 13.75
CA SER A 45 21.95 -5.01 14.67
C SER A 45 20.61 -5.75 14.64
N MET A 46 19.49 -5.01 14.61
CA MET A 46 18.14 -5.55 14.51
C MET A 46 17.94 -6.30 13.18
N LEU A 47 18.38 -5.69 12.06
CA LEU A 47 18.27 -6.33 10.75
C LEU A 47 19.09 -7.64 10.66
N LYS A 48 20.29 -7.65 11.23
CA LYS A 48 21.12 -8.87 11.28
C LYS A 48 20.44 -9.98 12.07
N ALA A 49 19.92 -9.67 13.25
CA ALA A 49 19.21 -10.65 14.07
C ALA A 49 17.99 -11.22 13.34
N GLU A 50 17.24 -10.37 12.60
CA GLU A 50 16.08 -10.81 11.84
C GLU A 50 16.48 -11.67 10.61
N LEU A 51 17.57 -11.34 9.92
CA LEU A 51 18.13 -12.18 8.85
C LEU A 51 18.53 -13.59 9.38
N GLU A 52 19.23 -13.64 10.52
CA GLU A 52 19.61 -14.90 11.17
C GLU A 52 18.37 -15.72 11.54
N ARG A 53 17.34 -15.08 12.10
CA ARG A 53 16.08 -15.73 12.46
C ARG A 53 15.39 -16.32 11.22
N GLN A 54 15.22 -15.53 10.15
CA GLN A 54 14.55 -16.01 8.92
C GLN A 54 15.36 -17.10 8.20
N LEU A 55 16.68 -17.08 8.28
CA LEU A 55 17.52 -18.15 7.74
C LEU A 55 17.45 -19.45 8.57
N SER A 56 17.08 -19.38 9.83
CA SER A 56 17.00 -20.56 10.71
C SER A 56 15.68 -21.33 10.63
N GLU A 57 14.68 -20.77 9.94
CA GLU A 57 13.32 -21.32 9.87
C GLU A 57 12.92 -21.60 8.42
N VAL A 58 12.14 -22.66 8.21
CA VAL A 58 11.40 -22.87 6.95
C VAL A 58 9.93 -22.59 7.24
N VAL A 59 9.39 -21.54 6.63
CA VAL A 59 8.02 -21.09 6.89
C VAL A 59 7.05 -21.76 5.93
N GLU A 60 5.95 -22.34 6.44
CA GLU A 60 4.85 -22.78 5.61
C GLU A 60 3.93 -21.60 5.30
N ILE A 61 3.71 -21.33 4.01
CA ILE A 61 2.91 -20.16 3.54
C ILE A 61 1.65 -20.67 2.86
N PRO A 62 0.49 -20.61 3.52
CA PRO A 62 -0.81 -20.93 2.92
C PRO A 62 -1.34 -19.80 2.03
N CYS A 63 -2.32 -20.08 1.19
CA CYS A 63 -3.16 -19.02 0.61
C CYS A 63 -4.04 -18.42 1.71
N ILE A 64 -4.26 -17.09 1.67
CA ILE A 64 -5.20 -16.42 2.58
C ILE A 64 -6.41 -15.98 1.78
N ILE A 65 -7.57 -16.58 2.02
CA ILE A 65 -8.80 -16.34 1.29
C ILE A 65 -9.94 -16.07 2.28
N GLY A 66 -10.57 -14.91 2.17
CA GLY A 66 -11.63 -14.51 3.09
C GLY A 66 -11.19 -14.54 4.56
N GLY A 67 -9.93 -14.17 4.85
CA GLY A 67 -9.35 -14.16 6.19
C GLY A 67 -9.00 -15.55 6.75
N LYS A 68 -9.07 -16.62 5.93
CA LYS A 68 -8.77 -18.00 6.36
C LYS A 68 -7.56 -18.55 5.62
N GLU A 69 -6.76 -19.34 6.34
CA GLU A 69 -5.67 -20.10 5.74
C GLU A 69 -6.20 -21.29 4.92
N VAL A 70 -5.74 -21.39 3.68
CA VAL A 70 -6.07 -22.48 2.77
C VAL A 70 -4.78 -23.17 2.32
N LYS A 71 -4.60 -24.41 2.76
CA LYS A 71 -3.45 -25.25 2.41
C LYS A 71 -3.87 -26.17 1.25
N THR A 72 -3.38 -25.85 0.04
CA THR A 72 -3.76 -26.58 -1.18
C THR A 72 -3.05 -27.91 -1.33
N GLY A 73 -1.91 -28.10 -0.68
CA GLY A 73 -1.04 -29.27 -0.87
C GLY A 73 -0.17 -29.19 -2.15
N ASN A 74 -0.41 -28.24 -3.04
CA ASN A 74 0.46 -27.97 -4.18
C ASN A 74 1.60 -27.05 -3.75
N ILE A 75 2.71 -27.64 -3.29
CA ILE A 75 3.77 -26.91 -2.60
C ILE A 75 4.93 -26.63 -3.55
N VAL A 76 5.37 -25.35 -3.55
CA VAL A 76 6.63 -24.93 -4.19
C VAL A 76 7.58 -24.42 -3.11
N LYS A 77 8.84 -24.82 -3.20
CA LYS A 77 9.88 -24.33 -2.30
C LYS A 77 10.41 -22.97 -2.75
N GLN A 78 10.32 -22.00 -1.87
CA GLN A 78 10.99 -20.72 -2.04
C GLN A 78 12.43 -20.84 -1.53
N VAL A 79 13.40 -20.60 -2.39
CA VAL A 79 14.82 -20.67 -2.06
C VAL A 79 15.49 -19.30 -2.11
N VAL A 80 16.60 -19.14 -1.42
CA VAL A 80 17.44 -17.94 -1.52
C VAL A 80 18.03 -17.86 -2.94
N PRO A 81 17.81 -16.77 -3.71
CA PRO A 81 18.23 -16.70 -5.11
C PRO A 81 19.75 -16.78 -5.34
N HIS A 82 20.56 -16.37 -4.38
CA HIS A 82 22.01 -16.48 -4.41
C HIS A 82 22.54 -17.72 -3.66
N ASN A 83 21.64 -18.57 -3.13
CA ASN A 83 21.99 -19.85 -2.46
C ASN A 83 20.82 -20.84 -2.60
N HIS A 84 20.64 -21.44 -3.77
CA HIS A 84 19.51 -22.33 -4.08
C HIS A 84 19.42 -23.58 -3.20
N GLY A 85 20.47 -23.93 -2.48
CA GLY A 85 20.45 -25.02 -1.49
C GLY A 85 19.71 -24.66 -0.21
N HIS A 86 19.41 -23.37 0.03
CA HIS A 86 18.76 -22.89 1.24
C HIS A 86 17.28 -22.59 0.97
N VAL A 87 16.41 -23.37 1.59
CA VAL A 87 14.95 -23.22 1.52
C VAL A 87 14.50 -22.23 2.59
N LEU A 88 13.76 -21.20 2.21
CA LEU A 88 13.19 -20.21 3.11
C LEU A 88 11.74 -20.53 3.48
N ALA A 89 10.98 -21.05 2.53
CA ALA A 89 9.58 -21.33 2.76
C ALA A 89 9.06 -22.46 1.85
N GLU A 90 7.93 -23.05 2.28
CA GLU A 90 7.08 -23.94 1.51
C GLU A 90 5.77 -23.22 1.23
N VAL A 91 5.53 -22.89 -0.05
CA VAL A 91 4.41 -22.04 -0.47
C VAL A 91 3.32 -22.90 -1.11
N HIS A 92 2.11 -22.82 -0.60
CA HIS A 92 0.94 -23.45 -1.19
C HIS A 92 0.46 -22.63 -2.39
N MET A 93 0.59 -23.19 -3.59
CA MET A 93 0.17 -22.55 -4.82
C MET A 93 -1.34 -22.66 -5.02
N ALA A 94 -1.98 -21.54 -5.36
CA ALA A 94 -3.39 -21.51 -5.68
C ALA A 94 -3.66 -22.22 -7.02
N GLY A 95 -4.73 -23.00 -7.07
CA GLY A 95 -5.34 -23.51 -8.29
C GLY A 95 -6.58 -22.71 -8.71
N GLU A 96 -7.31 -23.22 -9.68
CA GLU A 96 -8.52 -22.58 -10.21
C GLU A 96 -9.57 -22.35 -9.11
N LYS A 97 -9.78 -23.34 -8.26
CA LYS A 97 -10.73 -23.28 -7.15
C LYS A 97 -10.39 -22.16 -6.15
N GLU A 98 -9.13 -22.04 -5.75
CA GLU A 98 -8.68 -21.01 -4.82
C GLU A 98 -8.83 -19.60 -5.42
N ILE A 99 -8.57 -19.45 -6.72
CA ILE A 99 -8.77 -18.18 -7.44
C ILE A 99 -10.26 -17.82 -7.47
N GLU A 100 -11.14 -18.77 -7.81
CA GLU A 100 -12.59 -18.52 -7.77
C GLU A 100 -13.08 -18.14 -6.37
N ASP A 101 -12.62 -18.85 -5.34
CA ASP A 101 -13.01 -18.60 -3.96
C ASP A 101 -12.51 -17.22 -3.49
N ALA A 102 -11.30 -16.81 -3.90
CA ALA A 102 -10.77 -15.47 -3.64
C ALA A 102 -11.61 -14.38 -4.31
N CYS A 103 -12.00 -14.57 -5.58
CA CYS A 103 -12.89 -13.64 -6.29
C CYS A 103 -14.25 -13.52 -5.59
N LYS A 104 -14.86 -14.65 -5.21
CA LYS A 104 -16.14 -14.66 -4.48
C LYS A 104 -16.03 -13.93 -3.13
N ALA A 105 -14.95 -14.17 -2.39
CA ALA A 105 -14.69 -13.48 -1.11
C ALA A 105 -14.55 -11.97 -1.29
N ALA A 106 -13.80 -11.53 -2.31
CA ALA A 106 -13.62 -10.12 -2.63
C ALA A 106 -14.94 -9.42 -2.99
N VAL A 107 -15.74 -10.05 -3.87
CA VAL A 107 -17.06 -9.51 -4.25
C VAL A 107 -18.00 -9.45 -3.05
N SER A 108 -17.99 -10.47 -2.20
CA SER A 108 -18.82 -10.50 -0.98
C SER A 108 -18.47 -9.39 0.02
N ALA A 109 -17.18 -8.99 0.10
CA ALA A 109 -16.74 -7.95 1.00
C ALA A 109 -16.98 -6.53 0.46
N GLN A 110 -17.32 -6.37 -0.82
CA GLN A 110 -17.36 -5.07 -1.49
C GLN A 110 -18.36 -4.09 -0.86
N SER A 111 -19.58 -4.56 -0.52
CA SER A 111 -20.61 -3.69 0.05
C SER A 111 -20.18 -3.10 1.39
N GLU A 112 -19.70 -3.97 2.30
CA GLU A 112 -19.23 -3.57 3.61
C GLU A 112 -18.04 -2.59 3.52
N TRP A 113 -17.11 -2.87 2.60
CA TRP A 113 -15.97 -1.99 2.33
C TRP A 113 -16.39 -0.59 1.83
N ILE A 114 -17.42 -0.52 0.99
CA ILE A 114 -17.97 0.76 0.49
C ILE A 114 -18.67 1.52 1.62
N GLU A 115 -19.52 0.82 2.39
CA GLU A 115 -20.31 1.39 3.48
C GLU A 115 -19.44 1.92 4.64
N MET A 116 -18.24 1.36 4.82
CA MET A 116 -17.27 1.80 5.83
C MET A 116 -16.88 3.29 5.67
N GLY A 117 -16.97 3.84 4.47
CA GLY A 117 -16.62 5.22 4.18
C GLY A 117 -15.12 5.45 3.99
N LEU A 118 -14.76 6.64 3.51
CA LEU A 118 -13.38 6.96 3.14
C LEU A 118 -12.45 6.98 4.35
N GLU A 119 -12.83 7.67 5.42
CA GLU A 119 -11.96 7.86 6.58
C GLU A 119 -11.59 6.53 7.25
N ALA A 120 -12.56 5.68 7.54
CA ALA A 120 -12.30 4.38 8.15
C ALA A 120 -11.42 3.47 7.28
N ARG A 121 -11.54 3.58 5.94
CA ARG A 121 -10.64 2.88 5.01
C ARG A 121 -9.22 3.46 5.05
N CYS A 122 -9.07 4.78 5.09
CA CYS A 122 -7.77 5.43 5.22
C CYS A 122 -7.08 5.05 6.54
N GLU A 123 -7.80 5.02 7.65
CA GLU A 123 -7.27 4.61 8.97
C GLU A 123 -6.63 3.20 8.93
N ILE A 124 -7.20 2.28 8.15
CA ILE A 124 -6.63 0.93 7.98
C ILE A 124 -5.25 1.01 7.30
N PHE A 125 -5.12 1.78 6.22
CA PHE A 125 -3.85 1.93 5.49
C PHE A 125 -2.81 2.71 6.29
N GLU A 126 -3.21 3.76 7.00
CA GLU A 126 -2.34 4.52 7.88
C GLU A 126 -1.81 3.63 9.02
N ARG A 127 -2.66 2.78 9.60
CA ARG A 127 -2.24 1.78 10.58
C ARG A 127 -1.25 0.75 9.99
N CYS A 128 -1.46 0.32 8.75
CA CYS A 128 -0.50 -0.54 8.06
C CYS A 128 0.85 0.17 7.89
N ALA A 129 0.84 1.45 7.52
CA ALA A 129 2.06 2.25 7.41
C ALA A 129 2.81 2.32 8.74
N ASP A 130 2.12 2.57 9.84
CA ASP A 130 2.73 2.65 11.18
C ASP A 130 3.31 1.30 11.65
N LEU A 131 2.61 0.21 11.37
CA LEU A 131 3.11 -1.13 11.65
C LEU A 131 4.39 -1.44 10.86
N LEU A 132 4.41 -1.07 9.58
CA LEU A 132 5.58 -1.29 8.73
C LEU A 132 6.74 -0.35 9.11
N ALA A 133 6.48 0.91 9.44
CA ALA A 133 7.49 1.85 9.91
C ALA A 133 8.12 1.41 11.25
N GLY A 134 7.38 0.68 12.06
CA GLY A 134 7.78 0.19 13.37
C GLY A 134 8.18 -1.29 13.39
N PRO A 135 7.37 -2.15 14.02
CA PRO A 135 7.76 -3.54 14.36
C PRO A 135 7.97 -4.45 13.15
N TRP A 136 7.41 -4.13 11.99
CA TRP A 136 7.52 -4.95 10.79
C TRP A 136 8.66 -4.56 9.85
N ARG A 137 9.32 -3.43 10.09
CA ARG A 137 10.34 -2.89 9.19
C ARG A 137 11.50 -3.85 8.95
N MET A 138 12.09 -4.36 10.02
CA MET A 138 13.22 -5.29 9.90
C MET A 138 12.81 -6.62 9.30
N LYS A 139 11.60 -7.09 9.61
CA LYS A 139 11.04 -8.32 9.04
C LYS A 139 10.85 -8.21 7.52
N SER A 140 10.26 -7.12 7.05
CA SER A 140 10.05 -6.85 5.63
C SER A 140 11.38 -6.71 4.89
N ASN A 141 12.32 -5.95 5.44
CA ASN A 141 13.63 -5.75 4.83
C ASN A 141 14.43 -7.05 4.76
N ALA A 142 14.49 -7.83 5.83
CA ALA A 142 15.16 -9.13 5.83
C ALA A 142 14.54 -10.11 4.83
N SER A 143 13.22 -10.17 4.78
CA SER A 143 12.50 -11.00 3.80
C SER A 143 12.84 -10.60 2.36
N THR A 144 12.87 -9.30 2.06
CA THR A 144 13.22 -8.78 0.73
C THR A 144 14.67 -9.06 0.37
N MET A 145 15.60 -8.92 1.32
CA MET A 145 17.00 -9.28 1.10
C MET A 145 17.18 -10.76 0.78
N LEU A 146 16.50 -11.62 1.51
CA LEU A 146 16.62 -13.08 1.34
C LEU A 146 15.91 -13.62 0.10
N ASN A 147 14.71 -13.13 -0.18
CA ASN A 147 13.90 -13.63 -1.30
C ASN A 147 14.21 -12.97 -2.66
N GLN A 148 14.80 -11.79 -2.68
CA GLN A 148 15.11 -11.03 -3.90
C GLN A 148 16.60 -10.70 -4.05
N SER A 149 17.45 -11.13 -3.13
CA SER A 149 18.90 -10.82 -3.11
C SER A 149 19.21 -9.33 -3.14
N LYS A 150 18.32 -8.49 -2.58
CA LYS A 150 18.54 -7.05 -2.46
C LYS A 150 19.53 -6.73 -1.34
N THR A 151 20.24 -5.62 -1.49
CA THR A 151 21.05 -5.06 -0.40
C THR A 151 20.16 -4.46 0.69
N ALA A 152 20.70 -4.22 1.88
CA ALA A 152 19.96 -3.56 2.97
C ALA A 152 19.40 -2.20 2.54
N PHE A 153 20.16 -1.43 1.75
CA PHE A 153 19.74 -0.12 1.26
C PHE A 153 18.57 -0.22 0.26
N GLN A 154 18.64 -1.17 -0.68
CA GLN A 154 17.54 -1.41 -1.62
C GLN A 154 16.28 -1.89 -0.91
N ALA A 155 16.41 -2.83 0.05
CA ALA A 155 15.27 -3.32 0.81
C ALA A 155 14.63 -2.21 1.65
N GLU A 156 15.45 -1.34 2.27
CA GLU A 156 14.97 -0.20 3.04
C GLU A 156 14.11 0.74 2.21
N ILE A 157 14.53 1.04 0.98
CA ILE A 157 13.76 1.91 0.08
C ILE A 157 12.52 1.17 -0.42
N ASP A 158 12.70 0.04 -1.09
CA ASP A 158 11.65 -0.61 -1.88
C ASP A 158 10.62 -1.35 -1.01
N ALA A 159 11.06 -1.97 0.11
CA ALA A 159 10.20 -2.80 0.93
C ALA A 159 9.62 -2.08 2.15
N ALA A 160 10.25 -1.01 2.62
CA ALA A 160 9.77 -0.25 3.76
C ALA A 160 9.34 1.17 3.36
N CYS A 161 10.28 2.07 3.07
CA CYS A 161 9.98 3.49 2.91
C CYS A 161 8.95 3.76 1.82
N GLU A 162 9.11 3.17 0.65
CA GLU A 162 8.21 3.38 -0.50
C GLU A 162 6.79 2.90 -0.21
N LEU A 163 6.62 1.73 0.39
CA LEU A 163 5.30 1.19 0.72
C LEU A 163 4.62 1.99 1.83
N ILE A 164 5.38 2.44 2.86
CA ILE A 164 4.87 3.32 3.91
C ILE A 164 4.39 4.63 3.30
N ASP A 165 5.21 5.24 2.45
CA ASP A 165 4.87 6.48 1.76
C ASP A 165 3.64 6.32 0.87
N PHE A 166 3.54 5.25 0.07
CA PHE A 166 2.36 4.97 -0.75
C PHE A 166 1.09 4.91 0.10
N TRP A 167 1.10 4.24 1.23
CA TRP A 167 -0.09 4.17 2.08
C TRP A 167 -0.47 5.53 2.65
N ARG A 168 0.49 6.32 3.15
CA ARG A 168 0.23 7.65 3.72
C ARG A 168 -0.20 8.66 2.66
N PHE A 169 0.55 8.74 1.55
CA PHE A 169 0.27 9.70 0.48
C PHE A 169 -1.03 9.36 -0.26
N ASN A 170 -1.33 8.08 -0.51
CA ASN A 170 -2.59 7.71 -1.15
C ASN A 170 -3.81 8.05 -0.28
N CYS A 171 -3.73 7.90 1.04
CA CYS A 171 -4.79 8.37 1.94
C CYS A 171 -4.97 9.89 1.85
N HIS A 172 -3.87 10.65 1.86
CA HIS A 172 -3.91 12.10 1.69
C HIS A 172 -4.56 12.51 0.36
N TYR A 173 -4.14 11.92 -0.75
CA TYR A 173 -4.71 12.22 -2.06
C TYR A 173 -6.16 11.75 -2.20
N ALA A 174 -6.53 10.61 -1.61
CA ALA A 174 -7.91 10.13 -1.64
C ALA A 174 -8.86 11.10 -0.96
N ARG A 175 -8.46 11.69 0.17
CA ARG A 175 -9.21 12.78 0.84
C ARG A 175 -9.34 14.00 -0.06
N GLY A 176 -8.24 14.43 -0.69
CA GLY A 176 -8.25 15.56 -1.62
C GLY A 176 -9.14 15.32 -2.84
N PHE A 177 -9.13 14.12 -3.41
CA PHE A 177 -10.03 13.77 -4.52
C PHE A 177 -11.50 13.75 -4.11
N HIS A 178 -11.81 13.22 -2.93
CA HIS A 178 -13.16 13.19 -2.41
C HIS A 178 -13.74 14.61 -2.26
N ASP A 179 -12.93 15.55 -1.79
CA ASP A 179 -13.33 16.94 -1.63
C ASP A 179 -13.49 17.69 -2.96
N GLN A 180 -12.81 17.23 -4.02
CA GLN A 180 -12.83 17.82 -5.35
C GLN A 180 -13.87 17.21 -6.28
N LEU A 181 -14.47 16.05 -5.92
CA LEU A 181 -15.46 15.41 -6.77
C LEU A 181 -16.71 16.28 -6.88
N PRO A 182 -17.10 16.72 -8.11
CA PRO A 182 -18.35 17.45 -8.31
C PRO A 182 -19.53 16.54 -7.93
N VAL A 183 -20.53 17.12 -7.29
CA VAL A 183 -21.74 16.46 -6.78
C VAL A 183 -22.56 15.76 -7.89
N SER A 184 -22.21 15.93 -9.16
CA SER A 184 -22.93 15.36 -10.30
C SER A 184 -22.05 14.43 -11.13
N TYR A 185 -22.27 13.14 -10.97
CA TYR A 185 -21.73 12.09 -11.83
C TYR A 185 -22.38 12.02 -13.23
N THR A 186 -23.39 12.86 -13.50
CA THR A 186 -24.21 12.77 -14.70
C THR A 186 -23.53 13.27 -15.98
N HIS A 187 -22.32 13.81 -15.91
CA HIS A 187 -21.58 14.34 -17.05
C HIS A 187 -20.25 13.64 -17.39
N LEU A 188 -19.92 12.55 -16.68
CA LEU A 188 -18.79 11.70 -17.03
C LEU A 188 -19.26 10.49 -17.86
N THR A 189 -19.93 10.73 -18.98
CA THR A 189 -20.00 9.75 -20.03
C THR A 189 -18.69 9.81 -20.80
N LEU A 190 -17.83 8.78 -20.63
CA LEU A 190 -16.71 8.57 -21.52
C LEU A 190 -17.25 8.49 -22.97
N PRO A 191 -16.64 9.19 -23.93
CA PRO A 191 -17.02 9.00 -25.33
C PRO A 191 -16.74 7.54 -25.70
N THR A 192 -17.77 6.86 -26.18
CA THR A 192 -17.71 5.52 -26.78
C THR A 192 -16.98 5.56 -28.10
#